data_882b6edf38b2d6ed4912796053282717
#
_entry.id   882b6edf38b2d6ed4912796053282717
#
_cell.length_a   1.000
_cell.length_b   1.000
_cell.length_c   1.000
_cell.angle_alpha   90.00
_cell.angle_beta   90.00
_cell.angle_gamma   90.00
#
_symmetry.space_group_name_H-M   'P 1'
#
loop_
_entity.id
_entity.type
_entity.pdbx_description
1 polymer ?
#
loop_
_entity_poly.entity_id
_entity_poly.type
_entity_poly.pdbx_seq_one_letter_code
_entity_poly.pdbx_strand_id
1 'polypeptide(L)'
;MVQTIEVPGDPSSAAFPVVAALITPGSEVTVTHVGMNPTRAGIFKMLEAMGADLSYSNERIVGGEPVADITARHSALTGIEVPPDVAPSMIDEFPIFFVAAAMADGRTVTSGLDELRVKESDRLALMAGGLARLGVQLTESDDGLIIEGSGGEPLSGGNTRPTIAAELDHRIAMSFAIAGLNTNGGLTIDDMSPVATSFPIFEDMLAGLGQ
;
A
#
# COMPACT_ATOMS: atom_id res chain seq x y z
N MET A 1 -28.09 -12.29 27.17
CA MET A 1 -27.44 -10.98 27.35
C MET A 1 -26.93 -10.55 25.99
N VAL A 2 -27.24 -9.35 25.54
CA VAL A 2 -26.63 -8.76 24.33
C VAL A 2 -25.25 -8.28 24.74
N GLN A 3 -24.19 -8.78 24.08
CA GLN A 3 -22.82 -8.28 24.22
C GLN A 3 -22.56 -7.28 23.10
N THR A 4 -22.03 -6.11 23.44
CA THR A 4 -21.46 -5.17 22.46
C THR A 4 -19.99 -5.54 22.27
N ILE A 5 -19.60 -5.79 21.01
CA ILE A 5 -18.21 -6.05 20.63
C ILE A 5 -17.76 -4.85 19.81
N GLU A 6 -16.69 -4.20 20.25
CA GLU A 6 -15.99 -3.18 19.47
C GLU A 6 -14.93 -3.87 18.61
N VAL A 7 -14.99 -3.67 17.31
CA VAL A 7 -14.07 -4.29 16.34
C VAL A 7 -13.04 -3.25 15.94
N PRO A 8 -11.73 -3.54 16.06
CA PRO A 8 -10.68 -2.66 15.55
C PRO A 8 -10.79 -2.41 14.05
N GLY A 9 -10.32 -1.25 13.60
CA GLY A 9 -10.16 -0.95 12.18
C GLY A 9 -9.16 -1.90 11.52
N ASP A 10 -9.41 -2.20 10.26
CA ASP A 10 -8.60 -3.13 9.48
C ASP A 10 -7.23 -2.50 9.11
N PRO A 11 -6.09 -3.13 9.48
CA PRO A 11 -4.77 -2.63 9.11
C PRO A 11 -4.54 -2.63 7.59
N SER A 12 -5.17 -3.54 6.85
CA SER A 12 -5.08 -3.56 5.38
C SER A 12 -5.69 -2.30 4.76
N SER A 13 -6.87 -1.88 5.25
CA SER A 13 -7.51 -0.64 4.80
C SER A 13 -6.70 0.59 5.22
N ALA A 14 -6.13 0.59 6.43
CA ALA A 14 -5.30 1.67 6.94
C ALA A 14 -4.00 1.87 6.14
N ALA A 15 -3.47 0.82 5.54
CA ALA A 15 -2.22 0.87 4.76
C ALA A 15 -2.31 1.84 3.56
N PHE A 16 -3.46 1.97 2.91
CA PHE A 16 -3.63 2.84 1.74
C PHE A 16 -3.46 4.32 2.08
N PRO A 17 -4.20 4.92 3.03
CA PRO A 17 -3.99 6.33 3.39
C PRO A 17 -2.63 6.57 4.05
N VAL A 18 -2.07 5.59 4.77
CA VAL A 18 -0.72 5.68 5.32
C VAL A 18 0.31 5.82 4.20
N VAL A 19 0.31 4.92 3.22
CA VAL A 19 1.24 5.01 2.08
C VAL A 19 0.99 6.27 1.26
N ALA A 20 -0.27 6.67 1.04
CA ALA A 20 -0.60 7.93 0.36
C ALA A 20 0.10 9.13 1.01
N ALA A 21 0.05 9.22 2.35
CA ALA A 21 0.73 10.30 3.08
C ALA A 21 2.25 10.20 2.97
N LEU A 22 2.82 9.01 3.09
CA LEU A 22 4.27 8.81 3.03
C LEU A 22 4.88 9.26 1.69
N ILE A 23 4.19 8.97 0.58
CA ILE A 23 4.73 9.26 -0.76
C ILE A 23 4.35 10.63 -1.31
N THR A 24 3.41 11.36 -0.68
CA THR A 24 2.92 12.65 -1.20
C THR A 24 3.56 13.82 -0.43
N PRO A 25 4.35 14.69 -1.09
CA PRO A 25 5.03 15.79 -0.41
C PRO A 25 4.12 16.71 0.40
N GLY A 26 4.49 16.97 1.65
CA GLY A 26 3.77 17.85 2.56
C GLY A 26 2.53 17.25 3.22
N SER A 27 2.25 15.97 3.00
CA SER A 27 1.09 15.27 3.55
C SER A 27 1.31 14.82 4.99
N GLU A 28 0.24 14.87 5.77
CA GLU A 28 0.10 14.24 7.08
C GLU A 28 -1.31 13.63 7.18
N VAL A 29 -1.41 12.37 7.56
CA VAL A 29 -2.69 11.66 7.74
C VAL A 29 -2.67 10.90 9.06
N THR A 30 -3.76 10.97 9.82
CA THR A 30 -3.98 10.13 11.00
C THR A 30 -5.12 9.16 10.74
N VAL A 31 -4.83 7.87 10.82
CA VAL A 31 -5.83 6.79 10.78
C VAL A 31 -6.07 6.31 12.19
N THR A 32 -7.29 6.45 12.67
CA THR A 32 -7.64 6.13 14.06
C THR A 32 -8.13 4.70 14.23
N HIS A 33 -7.97 4.16 15.45
CA HIS A 33 -8.55 2.87 15.85
C HIS A 33 -8.07 1.67 15.02
N VAL A 34 -6.82 1.66 14.57
CA VAL A 34 -6.25 0.60 13.72
C VAL A 34 -5.86 -0.60 14.58
N GLY A 35 -6.24 -1.80 14.14
CA GLY A 35 -5.78 -3.06 14.74
C GLY A 35 -4.27 -3.24 14.53
N MET A 36 -3.55 -3.47 15.63
CA MET A 36 -2.07 -3.58 15.64
C MET A 36 -1.62 -4.99 16.00
N ASN A 37 -2.42 -6.00 15.65
CA ASN A 37 -2.02 -7.39 15.84
C ASN A 37 -0.70 -7.66 15.08
N PRO A 38 0.37 -8.15 15.77
CA PRO A 38 1.67 -8.36 15.14
C PRO A 38 1.67 -9.29 13.93
N THR A 39 0.66 -10.17 13.82
CA THR A 39 0.50 -11.08 12.67
C THR A 39 -0.18 -10.43 11.46
N ARG A 40 -0.61 -9.17 11.57
CA ARG A 40 -1.35 -8.41 10.55
C ARG A 40 -0.78 -7.02 10.29
N ALA A 41 0.15 -6.55 11.13
CA ALA A 41 0.70 -5.19 11.07
C ALA A 41 2.12 -5.15 10.48
N GLY A 42 2.52 -6.17 9.72
CA GLY A 42 3.88 -6.29 9.15
C GLY A 42 4.24 -5.13 8.24
N ILE A 43 3.28 -4.61 7.47
CA ILE A 43 3.52 -3.48 6.55
C ILE A 43 4.06 -2.25 7.27
N PHE A 44 3.53 -1.89 8.43
CA PHE A 44 4.00 -0.69 9.15
C PHE A 44 5.46 -0.82 9.57
N LYS A 45 5.88 -2.02 10.00
CA LYS A 45 7.28 -2.30 10.34
C LYS A 45 8.21 -2.19 9.12
N MET A 46 7.75 -2.66 7.96
CA MET A 46 8.53 -2.56 6.71
C MET A 46 8.61 -1.12 6.21
N LEU A 47 7.54 -0.35 6.34
CA LEU A 47 7.56 1.08 6.03
C LEU A 47 8.52 1.83 6.98
N GLU A 48 8.51 1.53 8.28
CA GLU A 48 9.49 2.08 9.24
C GLU A 48 10.94 1.72 8.86
N ALA A 49 11.18 0.47 8.43
CA ALA A 49 12.49 0.03 7.95
C ALA A 49 12.92 0.80 6.68
N MET A 50 11.96 1.25 5.85
CA MET A 50 12.20 2.14 4.71
C MET A 50 12.43 3.62 5.12
N GLY A 51 12.34 3.96 6.41
CA GLY A 51 12.51 5.33 6.92
C GLY A 51 11.22 6.15 6.99
N ALA A 52 10.05 5.50 7.01
CA ALA A 52 8.77 6.19 7.15
C ALA A 52 8.66 6.92 8.50
N ASP A 53 8.17 8.17 8.48
CA ASP A 53 7.76 8.92 9.68
C ASP A 53 6.37 8.46 10.10
N LEU A 54 6.34 7.41 10.91
CA LEU A 54 5.14 6.88 11.55
C LEU A 54 5.18 7.17 13.05
N SER A 55 4.06 7.58 13.60
CA SER A 55 3.89 7.72 15.05
C SER A 55 2.58 7.09 15.50
N TYR A 56 2.63 6.44 16.67
CA TYR A 56 1.51 5.73 17.25
C TYR A 56 1.04 6.45 18.51
N SER A 57 -0.26 6.59 18.64
CA SER A 57 -0.90 7.22 19.80
C SER A 57 -2.16 6.47 20.21
N ASN A 58 -2.71 6.80 21.37
CA ASN A 58 -3.91 6.16 21.90
C ASN A 58 -3.85 4.63 21.90
N GLU A 59 -2.65 4.08 22.18
CA GLU A 59 -2.44 2.64 22.28
C GLU A 59 -3.29 2.04 23.40
N ARG A 60 -4.04 1.00 23.08
CA ARG A 60 -4.98 0.35 24.02
C ARG A 60 -5.30 -1.07 23.58
N ILE A 61 -5.98 -1.80 24.45
CA ILE A 61 -6.52 -3.13 24.11
C ILE A 61 -8.04 -2.99 23.93
N VAL A 62 -8.54 -3.45 22.81
CA VAL A 62 -9.97 -3.46 22.47
C VAL A 62 -10.37 -4.88 22.08
N GLY A 63 -11.30 -5.48 22.78
CA GLY A 63 -11.73 -6.86 22.52
C GLY A 63 -10.63 -7.91 22.65
N GLY A 64 -9.52 -7.59 23.34
CA GLY A 64 -8.34 -8.45 23.46
C GLY A 64 -7.26 -8.19 22.41
N GLU A 65 -7.50 -7.32 21.44
CA GLU A 65 -6.57 -6.95 20.37
C GLU A 65 -5.89 -5.60 20.66
N PRO A 66 -4.59 -5.46 20.34
CA PRO A 66 -3.92 -4.17 20.41
C PRO A 66 -4.44 -3.23 19.32
N VAL A 67 -4.66 -1.98 19.68
CA VAL A 67 -5.19 -0.93 18.81
C VAL A 67 -4.42 0.36 19.03
N ALA A 68 -4.13 1.09 17.96
CA ALA A 68 -3.51 2.41 18.00
C ALA A 68 -4.11 3.34 16.94
N ASP A 69 -3.85 4.63 17.10
CA ASP A 69 -4.00 5.61 16.05
C ASP A 69 -2.63 5.78 15.38
N ILE A 70 -2.58 5.72 14.05
CA ILE A 70 -1.35 5.81 13.26
C ILE A 70 -1.33 7.16 12.56
N THR A 71 -0.33 7.98 12.84
CA THR A 71 -0.06 9.21 12.08
C THR A 71 1.12 8.97 11.16
N ALA A 72 0.93 9.17 9.87
CA ALA A 72 1.94 9.07 8.82
C ALA A 72 2.22 10.45 8.22
N ARG A 73 3.50 10.79 8.02
CA ARG A 73 3.96 12.02 7.37
C ARG A 73 4.82 11.72 6.16
N HIS A 74 4.77 12.59 5.17
CA HIS A 74 5.65 12.47 4.01
C HIS A 74 7.10 12.18 4.42
N SER A 75 7.71 11.19 3.77
CA SER A 75 9.04 10.69 4.11
C SER A 75 9.86 10.40 2.86
N ALA A 76 11.15 10.66 2.93
CA ALA A 76 12.11 10.17 1.94
C ALA A 76 12.36 8.67 2.21
N LEU A 77 11.55 7.83 1.59
CA LEU A 77 11.67 6.38 1.74
C LEU A 77 12.92 5.86 1.04
N THR A 78 13.54 4.82 1.62
CA THR A 78 14.68 4.10 1.05
C THR A 78 14.34 2.65 0.76
N GLY A 79 14.86 2.12 -0.34
CA GLY A 79 14.67 0.71 -0.71
C GLY A 79 15.31 -0.23 0.33
N ILE A 80 14.68 -1.37 0.54
CA ILE A 80 15.11 -2.39 1.52
C ILE A 80 15.06 -3.79 0.93
N GLU A 81 15.77 -4.72 1.54
CA GLU A 81 15.54 -6.15 1.36
C GLU A 81 14.51 -6.61 2.40
N VAL A 82 13.33 -7.06 1.94
CA VAL A 82 12.24 -7.52 2.81
C VAL A 82 12.52 -8.96 3.24
N PRO A 83 12.63 -9.25 4.54
CA PRO A 83 12.81 -10.63 5.01
C PRO A 83 11.61 -11.50 4.62
N PRO A 84 11.82 -12.70 4.01
CA PRO A 84 10.70 -13.54 3.56
C PRO A 84 9.75 -13.99 4.67
N ASP A 85 10.25 -14.09 5.90
CA ASP A 85 9.46 -14.48 7.09
C ASP A 85 8.45 -13.41 7.54
N VAL A 86 8.56 -12.19 7.02
CA VAL A 86 7.58 -11.12 7.24
C VAL A 86 6.34 -11.30 6.37
N ALA A 87 6.46 -11.97 5.22
CA ALA A 87 5.40 -12.09 4.22
C ALA A 87 4.04 -12.49 4.79
N PRO A 88 3.90 -13.50 5.67
CA PRO A 88 2.60 -13.87 6.22
C PRO A 88 1.89 -12.75 7.00
N SER A 89 2.65 -11.82 7.59
CA SER A 89 2.09 -10.72 8.40
C SER A 89 1.62 -9.52 7.58
N MET A 90 1.87 -9.52 6.26
CA MET A 90 1.49 -8.43 5.36
C MET A 90 1.23 -8.89 3.92
N ILE A 91 0.89 -10.16 3.72
CA ILE A 91 0.75 -10.73 2.38
C ILE A 91 -0.23 -9.95 1.50
N ASP A 92 -1.32 -9.50 2.09
CA ASP A 92 -2.36 -8.76 1.38
C ASP A 92 -2.01 -7.27 1.18
N GLU A 93 -1.00 -6.76 1.87
CA GLU A 93 -0.53 -5.38 1.77
C GLU A 93 0.64 -5.20 0.79
N PHE A 94 1.21 -6.29 0.23
CA PHE A 94 2.28 -6.17 -0.76
C PHE A 94 1.92 -5.30 -1.97
N PRO A 95 0.70 -5.31 -2.52
CA PRO A 95 0.37 -4.40 -3.62
C PRO A 95 0.62 -2.92 -3.28
N ILE A 96 0.14 -2.45 -2.14
CA ILE A 96 0.38 -1.06 -1.74
C ILE A 96 1.83 -0.82 -1.27
N PHE A 97 2.49 -1.82 -0.70
CA PHE A 97 3.92 -1.76 -0.36
C PHE A 97 4.79 -1.60 -1.61
N PHE A 98 4.47 -2.26 -2.73
CA PHE A 98 5.18 -2.07 -4.00
C PHE A 98 5.05 -0.65 -4.55
N VAL A 99 3.94 0.05 -4.26
CA VAL A 99 3.81 1.48 -4.59
C VAL A 99 4.77 2.32 -3.75
N ALA A 100 4.88 2.06 -2.45
CA ALA A 100 5.87 2.73 -1.59
C ALA A 100 7.31 2.44 -2.07
N ALA A 101 7.60 1.19 -2.43
CA ALA A 101 8.90 0.78 -2.99
C ALA A 101 9.22 1.49 -4.31
N ALA A 102 8.23 1.68 -5.19
CA ALA A 102 8.40 2.39 -6.46
C ALA A 102 8.72 3.88 -6.27
N MET A 103 8.33 4.48 -5.14
CA MET A 103 8.62 5.87 -4.79
C MET A 103 9.90 6.03 -3.96
N ALA A 104 10.46 4.95 -3.40
CA ALA A 104 11.64 4.99 -2.55
C ALA A 104 12.92 5.34 -3.33
N ASP A 105 13.96 5.77 -2.63
CA ASP A 105 15.30 5.86 -3.19
C ASP A 105 16.01 4.49 -3.13
N GLY A 106 16.57 4.06 -4.27
CA GLY A 106 17.30 2.80 -4.39
C GLY A 106 16.41 1.59 -4.61
N ARG A 107 16.96 0.42 -4.28
CA ARG A 107 16.41 -0.89 -4.64
C ARG A 107 15.64 -1.52 -3.49
N THR A 108 14.42 -2.00 -3.77
CA THR A 108 13.67 -2.89 -2.88
C THR A 108 13.64 -4.30 -3.44
N VAL A 109 13.94 -5.29 -2.61
CA VAL A 109 13.95 -6.72 -2.99
C VAL A 109 12.92 -7.45 -2.13
N THR A 110 12.06 -8.24 -2.78
CA THR A 110 11.09 -9.11 -2.10
C THR A 110 11.18 -10.53 -2.64
N SER A 111 10.89 -11.52 -1.82
CA SER A 111 10.81 -12.94 -2.19
C SER A 111 9.87 -13.71 -1.25
N GLY A 112 9.54 -14.95 -1.60
CA GLY A 112 8.62 -15.78 -0.80
C GLY A 112 7.17 -15.36 -0.93
N LEU A 113 6.78 -14.74 -2.04
CA LEU A 113 5.46 -14.16 -2.31
C LEU A 113 4.65 -14.95 -3.34
N ASP A 114 4.96 -16.22 -3.55
CA ASP A 114 4.27 -17.10 -4.50
C ASP A 114 2.75 -17.18 -4.21
N GLU A 115 2.32 -17.00 -2.96
CA GLU A 115 0.90 -16.93 -2.59
C GLU A 115 0.16 -15.78 -3.31
N LEU A 116 0.83 -14.67 -3.63
CA LEU A 116 0.21 -13.55 -4.36
C LEU A 116 -0.24 -13.90 -5.78
N ARG A 117 0.30 -14.97 -6.36
CA ARG A 117 -0.08 -15.41 -7.71
C ARG A 117 -1.41 -16.14 -7.77
N VAL A 118 -1.90 -16.60 -6.63
CA VAL A 118 -3.14 -17.42 -6.52
C VAL A 118 -4.20 -16.76 -5.64
N LYS A 119 -4.11 -15.45 -5.44
CA LYS A 119 -5.15 -14.66 -4.77
C LYS A 119 -6.33 -14.41 -5.71
N GLU A 120 -7.06 -13.31 -5.57
CA GLU A 120 -8.16 -12.93 -6.47
C GLU A 120 -7.69 -12.77 -7.92
N SER A 121 -6.42 -12.44 -8.09
CA SER A 121 -5.69 -12.30 -9.35
C SER A 121 -4.24 -12.72 -9.17
N ASP A 122 -3.43 -12.78 -10.23
CA ASP A 122 -1.97 -12.81 -10.10
C ASP A 122 -1.47 -11.41 -9.72
N ARG A 123 -1.48 -11.12 -8.41
CA ARG A 123 -1.10 -9.81 -7.88
C ARG A 123 0.34 -9.42 -8.20
N LEU A 124 1.28 -10.38 -8.25
CA LEU A 124 2.67 -10.09 -8.64
C LEU A 124 2.74 -9.60 -10.09
N ALA A 125 2.14 -10.33 -11.02
CA ALA A 125 2.14 -9.96 -12.43
C ALA A 125 1.42 -8.62 -12.69
N LEU A 126 0.28 -8.39 -12.03
CA LEU A 126 -0.48 -7.15 -12.19
C LEU A 126 0.28 -5.94 -11.64
N MET A 127 0.89 -6.07 -10.46
CA MET A 127 1.72 -4.99 -9.89
C MET A 127 2.95 -4.73 -10.76
N ALA A 128 3.67 -5.78 -11.20
CA ALA A 128 4.82 -5.64 -12.09
C ALA A 128 4.45 -4.94 -13.40
N GLY A 129 3.40 -5.42 -14.07
CA GLY A 129 2.93 -4.84 -15.33
C GLY A 129 2.43 -3.41 -15.19
N GLY A 130 1.71 -3.10 -14.12
CA GLY A 130 1.19 -1.76 -13.85
C GLY A 130 2.30 -0.76 -13.53
N LEU A 131 3.24 -1.11 -12.65
CA LEU A 131 4.39 -0.27 -12.30
C LEU A 131 5.32 -0.03 -13.50
N ALA A 132 5.55 -1.06 -14.33
CA ALA A 132 6.32 -0.90 -15.57
C ALA A 132 5.65 0.11 -16.54
N ARG A 133 4.33 0.14 -16.63
CA ARG A 133 3.58 1.16 -17.41
C ARG A 133 3.75 2.57 -16.86
N LEU A 134 4.08 2.71 -15.58
CA LEU A 134 4.40 3.98 -14.93
C LEU A 134 5.90 4.31 -14.95
N GLY A 135 6.69 3.59 -15.77
CA GLY A 135 8.11 3.85 -15.99
C GLY A 135 9.03 3.29 -14.89
N VAL A 136 8.50 2.55 -13.93
CA VAL A 136 9.29 1.93 -12.87
C VAL A 136 10.12 0.79 -13.47
N GLN A 137 11.43 0.78 -13.20
CA GLN A 137 12.31 -0.32 -13.54
C GLN A 137 12.20 -1.42 -12.50
N LEU A 138 11.88 -2.61 -12.93
CA LEU A 138 11.71 -3.75 -12.03
C LEU A 138 12.08 -5.06 -12.71
N THR A 139 12.33 -6.07 -11.88
CA THR A 139 12.48 -7.47 -12.31
C THR A 139 11.48 -8.31 -11.54
N GLU A 140 10.66 -9.04 -12.25
CA GLU A 140 9.74 -10.03 -11.69
C GLU A 140 10.41 -11.39 -11.62
N SER A 141 10.29 -12.10 -10.50
CA SER A 141 10.64 -13.50 -10.31
C SER A 141 9.38 -14.33 -10.05
N ASP A 142 9.53 -15.65 -9.91
CA ASP A 142 8.39 -16.53 -9.62
C ASP A 142 7.71 -16.18 -8.28
N ASP A 143 8.48 -15.67 -7.33
CA ASP A 143 8.07 -15.46 -5.94
C ASP A 143 8.33 -14.04 -5.40
N GLY A 144 8.56 -13.04 -6.26
CA GLY A 144 8.82 -11.69 -5.78
C GLY A 144 9.10 -10.66 -6.85
N LEU A 145 9.38 -9.44 -6.40
CA LEU A 145 9.77 -8.32 -7.25
C LEU A 145 11.08 -7.69 -6.75
N ILE A 146 11.91 -7.27 -7.69
CA ILE A 146 13.00 -6.33 -7.45
C ILE A 146 12.58 -5.01 -8.09
N ILE A 147 12.47 -3.95 -7.31
CA ILE A 147 11.98 -2.64 -7.75
C ILE A 147 13.09 -1.62 -7.56
N GLU A 148 13.47 -0.92 -8.64
CA GLU A 148 14.32 0.26 -8.58
C GLU A 148 13.40 1.48 -8.42
N GLY A 149 13.41 2.09 -7.25
CA GLY A 149 12.49 3.19 -6.93
C GLY A 149 12.91 4.50 -7.60
N SER A 150 12.00 5.45 -7.63
CA SER A 150 12.16 6.74 -8.32
C SER A 150 12.93 7.80 -7.51
N GLY A 151 13.27 7.53 -6.23
CA GLY A 151 13.87 8.52 -5.34
C GLY A 151 12.91 9.65 -4.93
N GLY A 152 11.61 9.39 -4.91
CA GLY A 152 10.56 10.37 -4.62
C GLY A 152 10.12 11.19 -5.82
N GLU A 153 10.75 11.01 -7.00
CA GLU A 153 10.29 11.66 -8.22
C GLU A 153 8.96 11.08 -8.69
N PRO A 154 8.04 11.91 -9.21
CA PRO A 154 6.76 11.41 -9.71
C PRO A 154 6.93 10.36 -10.80
N LEU A 155 6.16 9.28 -10.70
CA LEU A 155 6.10 8.24 -11.73
C LEU A 155 5.59 8.80 -13.06
N SER A 156 5.87 8.15 -14.18
CA SER A 156 5.48 8.65 -15.48
C SER A 156 5.14 7.53 -16.47
N GLY A 157 3.92 7.52 -16.97
CA GLY A 157 3.50 6.68 -18.09
C GLY A 157 3.94 7.20 -19.47
N GLY A 158 4.90 8.15 -19.52
CA GLY A 158 5.32 8.79 -20.75
C GLY A 158 4.34 9.89 -21.21
N ASN A 159 4.12 10.00 -22.53
CA ASN A 159 3.30 11.05 -23.12
C ASN A 159 1.77 10.74 -23.10
N THR A 160 1.39 9.59 -22.61
CA THR A 160 -0.01 9.14 -22.56
C THR A 160 -0.39 8.79 -21.14
N ARG A 161 -1.64 9.06 -20.76
CA ARG A 161 -2.21 8.59 -19.49
C ARG A 161 -2.44 7.09 -19.60
N PRO A 162 -1.67 6.24 -18.90
CA PRO A 162 -1.81 4.80 -19.01
C PRO A 162 -3.11 4.31 -18.38
N THR A 163 -3.69 3.26 -18.96
CA THR A 163 -4.76 2.49 -18.32
C THR A 163 -4.14 1.27 -17.65
N ILE A 164 -4.39 1.10 -16.37
CA ILE A 164 -3.94 -0.02 -15.54
C ILE A 164 -5.07 -1.04 -15.45
N ALA A 165 -4.76 -2.30 -15.75
CA ALA A 165 -5.68 -3.41 -15.55
C ALA A 165 -5.66 -3.84 -14.09
N ALA A 166 -6.82 -3.84 -13.43
CA ALA A 166 -6.97 -4.31 -12.06
C ALA A 166 -7.52 -5.73 -11.98
N GLU A 167 -8.06 -6.26 -13.10
CA GLU A 167 -8.64 -7.61 -13.21
C GLU A 167 -9.63 -7.95 -12.07
N LEU A 168 -10.47 -7.00 -11.72
CA LEU A 168 -11.45 -7.08 -10.64
C LEU A 168 -10.84 -7.25 -9.23
N ASP A 169 -9.52 -7.06 -9.07
CA ASP A 169 -8.85 -7.09 -7.77
C ASP A 169 -8.86 -5.68 -7.14
N HIS A 170 -9.62 -5.56 -6.05
CA HIS A 170 -9.76 -4.29 -5.33
C HIS A 170 -8.44 -3.76 -4.78
N ARG A 171 -7.49 -4.64 -4.39
CA ARG A 171 -6.19 -4.21 -3.84
C ARG A 171 -5.28 -3.65 -4.93
N ILE A 172 -5.32 -4.23 -6.13
CA ILE A 172 -4.63 -3.68 -7.30
C ILE A 172 -5.22 -2.32 -7.66
N ALA A 173 -6.54 -2.23 -7.76
CA ALA A 173 -7.23 -0.98 -8.07
C ALA A 173 -6.88 0.13 -7.06
N MET A 174 -6.99 -0.13 -5.77
CA MET A 174 -6.67 0.84 -4.71
C MET A 174 -5.19 1.23 -4.71
N SER A 175 -4.27 0.28 -4.92
CA SER A 175 -2.83 0.55 -4.95
C SER A 175 -2.47 1.51 -6.09
N PHE A 176 -3.01 1.29 -7.29
CA PHE A 176 -2.78 2.20 -8.40
C PHE A 176 -3.54 3.53 -8.28
N ALA A 177 -4.68 3.58 -7.57
CA ALA A 177 -5.31 4.85 -7.23
C ALA A 177 -4.38 5.71 -6.36
N ILE A 178 -3.71 5.11 -5.37
CA ILE A 178 -2.69 5.80 -4.55
C ILE A 178 -1.45 6.18 -5.39
N ALA A 179 -0.93 5.28 -6.24
CA ALA A 179 0.18 5.60 -7.14
C ALA A 179 -0.14 6.80 -8.06
N GLY A 180 -1.40 6.93 -8.46
CA GLY A 180 -1.90 8.03 -9.29
C GLY A 180 -1.72 9.42 -8.68
N LEU A 181 -1.67 9.53 -7.34
CA LEU A 181 -1.41 10.80 -6.63
C LEU A 181 -0.05 11.39 -6.98
N ASN A 182 0.93 10.52 -7.28
CA ASN A 182 2.31 10.89 -7.59
C ASN A 182 2.72 10.39 -8.99
N THR A 183 1.80 10.44 -9.94
CA THR A 183 2.06 10.08 -11.35
C THR A 183 1.85 11.28 -12.25
N ASN A 184 2.87 11.66 -13.01
CA ASN A 184 2.79 12.74 -13.99
C ASN A 184 1.74 12.45 -15.07
N GLY A 185 0.78 13.35 -15.23
CA GLY A 185 -0.34 13.17 -16.16
C GLY A 185 -1.42 12.19 -15.66
N GLY A 186 -1.24 11.62 -14.47
CA GLY A 186 -2.16 10.67 -13.85
C GLY A 186 -2.22 9.32 -14.57
N LEU A 187 -3.11 8.47 -14.10
CA LEU A 187 -3.42 7.17 -14.71
C LEU A 187 -4.94 6.93 -14.73
N THR A 188 -5.39 5.91 -15.43
CA THR A 188 -6.77 5.41 -15.40
C THR A 188 -6.72 3.95 -14.91
N ILE A 189 -7.67 3.56 -14.09
CA ILE A 189 -7.88 2.16 -13.68
C ILE A 189 -9.08 1.66 -14.47
N ASP A 190 -9.00 0.46 -15.03
CA ASP A 190 -10.03 -0.09 -15.91
C ASP A 190 -11.37 -0.31 -15.19
N ASP A 191 -11.34 -0.80 -13.93
CA ASP A 191 -12.53 -1.02 -13.12
C ASP A 191 -12.26 -0.81 -11.63
N MET A 192 -12.96 0.16 -11.02
CA MET A 192 -12.94 0.45 -9.59
C MET A 192 -14.11 -0.22 -8.82
N SER A 193 -15.06 -0.85 -9.51
CA SER A 193 -16.28 -1.38 -8.87
C SER A 193 -16.02 -2.41 -7.75
N PRO A 194 -14.96 -3.26 -7.80
CA PRO A 194 -14.66 -4.20 -6.72
C PRO A 194 -14.28 -3.52 -5.39
N VAL A 195 -13.79 -2.28 -5.45
CA VAL A 195 -13.38 -1.52 -4.25
C VAL A 195 -14.58 -1.29 -3.32
N ALA A 196 -15.76 -1.02 -3.88
CA ALA A 196 -16.97 -0.75 -3.11
C ALA A 196 -17.40 -1.91 -2.19
N THR A 197 -17.00 -3.15 -2.47
CA THR A 197 -17.31 -4.31 -1.63
C THR A 197 -16.34 -4.50 -0.47
N SER A 198 -15.10 -4.04 -0.60
CA SER A 198 -14.03 -4.25 0.39
C SER A 198 -13.73 -2.99 1.21
N PHE A 199 -13.77 -1.83 0.58
CA PHE A 199 -13.52 -0.54 1.22
C PHE A 199 -14.49 0.52 0.66
N PRO A 200 -15.77 0.50 1.06
CA PRO A 200 -16.83 1.31 0.45
C PRO A 200 -16.58 2.82 0.44
N ILE A 201 -15.82 3.33 1.42
CA ILE A 201 -15.53 4.77 1.56
C ILE A 201 -14.19 5.18 0.94
N PHE A 202 -13.51 4.26 0.21
CA PHE A 202 -12.15 4.52 -0.30
C PHE A 202 -12.09 5.73 -1.24
N GLU A 203 -13.01 5.86 -2.18
CA GLU A 203 -13.03 6.97 -3.14
C GLU A 203 -13.32 8.30 -2.45
N ASP A 204 -14.26 8.33 -1.50
CA ASP A 204 -14.57 9.52 -0.70
C ASP A 204 -13.38 9.92 0.16
N MET A 205 -12.73 8.94 0.80
CA MET A 205 -11.50 9.16 1.58
C MET A 205 -10.41 9.76 0.69
N LEU A 206 -10.15 9.17 -0.48
CA LEU A 206 -9.11 9.62 -1.40
C LEU A 206 -9.38 11.06 -1.89
N ALA A 207 -10.63 11.40 -2.21
CA ALA A 207 -11.03 12.74 -2.57
C ALA A 207 -10.81 13.75 -1.42
N GLY A 208 -10.97 13.31 -0.18
CA GLY A 208 -10.73 14.13 1.02
C GLY A 208 -9.26 14.40 1.32
N LEU A 209 -8.34 13.52 0.90
CA LEU A 209 -6.89 13.70 1.11
C LEU A 209 -6.28 14.81 0.24
N GLY A 210 -6.98 15.28 -0.79
CA GLY A 210 -6.51 16.30 -1.73
C GLY A 210 -7.01 17.73 -1.45
N GLN A 211 -7.59 18.00 -0.27
CA GLN A 211 -8.17 19.30 0.09
C GLN A 211 -7.35 20.06 1.13
#